data_39dc37351a0c9397ca97939d0fa39991
#
_entry.id   39dc37351a0c9397ca97939d0fa39991
#
_cell.length_a   1.000
_cell.length_b   1.000
_cell.length_c   1.000
_cell.angle_alpha   90.00
_cell.angle_beta   90.00
_cell.angle_gamma   90.00
#
_symmetry.space_group_name_H-M   'P 1'
#
loop_
_entity.id
_entity.type
_entity.pdbx_description
1 polymer ?
#
loop_
_entity_poly.entity_id
_entity_poly.type
_entity_poly.pdbx_seq_one_letter_code
_entity_poly.pdbx_strand_id
1 'polypeptide(L)'
;MEEMLLFGNILHDPKPPRKYRERLLKLDDLTDKELRARYRFGRNSIMRITDIVREDIEHPTQRSHSLSAEMQVLVALRFFACGGFLKVVGDTIGIDKSTVSRCVQKVSDALNAKADQFIKWPSVQRKGDIKQGFVDNGGFPGVVGCIDGTHVRISAPSHDEPSFVNRKGYHSINTQAICDHEGRFTNVVARWPGSVHDSHIMRCSQVCTHLEESHLSVQDGLILGDSGYACRSFLMTPYLRPTEPCHEKFNKAHMKTRCCIERTFGWWKKRFNCLHQGIRMHPEKVCKIIMACAVLHNLAVEMKEPMDEYDNEIVNDDDLNILFRGPDEGRIVRDHITRGFFS
;
A
#
# COMPACT_ATOMS: atom_id res chain seq x y z
N MET A 1 20.98 56.21 39.62
CA MET A 1 21.57 55.09 38.87
C MET A 1 20.43 54.42 38.15
N GLU A 2 20.21 54.90 36.90
CA GLU A 2 19.14 54.41 36.05
C GLU A 2 19.70 53.23 35.23
N GLU A 3 19.17 52.04 35.44
CA GLU A 3 19.38 50.94 34.52
C GLU A 3 18.47 51.12 33.31
N MET A 4 19.07 51.57 32.22
CA MET A 4 18.43 51.68 30.91
C MET A 4 18.29 50.30 30.32
N LEU A 5 17.09 49.73 30.37
CA LEU A 5 16.72 48.48 29.68
C LEU A 5 16.77 48.72 28.17
N LEU A 6 17.84 48.24 27.53
CA LEU A 6 17.95 48.12 26.08
C LEU A 6 17.06 46.98 25.57
N PHE A 7 15.78 47.26 25.29
CA PHE A 7 14.97 46.40 24.44
C PHE A 7 15.43 46.60 23.00
N GLY A 8 16.27 45.69 22.55
CA GLY A 8 16.64 45.61 21.13
C GLY A 8 15.41 45.37 20.29
N ASN A 9 15.01 46.37 19.53
CA ASN A 9 14.04 46.18 18.43
C ASN A 9 14.58 45.14 17.47
N ILE A 10 14.06 43.93 17.51
CA ILE A 10 14.25 42.92 16.47
C ILE A 10 13.51 43.49 15.25
N LEU A 11 14.22 44.23 14.41
CA LEU A 11 13.76 44.59 13.09
C LEU A 11 13.53 43.26 12.31
N HIS A 12 12.27 42.83 12.23
CA HIS A 12 11.91 41.82 11.28
C HIS A 12 12.18 42.32 9.89
N ASP A 13 13.22 41.80 9.26
CA ASP A 13 13.44 42.04 7.84
C ASP A 13 12.14 41.80 7.07
N PRO A 14 11.68 42.72 6.24
CA PRO A 14 10.47 42.55 5.48
C PRO A 14 10.60 41.26 4.63
N LYS A 15 9.66 40.36 4.78
CA LYS A 15 9.66 39.12 3.99
C LYS A 15 9.77 39.50 2.51
N PRO A 16 10.73 38.90 1.77
CA PRO A 16 10.90 39.24 0.36
C PRO A 16 9.58 39.00 -0.40
N PRO A 17 9.27 39.84 -1.41
CA PRO A 17 8.04 39.72 -2.17
C PRO A 17 7.92 38.33 -2.78
N ARG A 18 6.72 37.76 -2.70
CA ARG A 18 6.45 36.43 -3.26
C ARG A 18 6.66 36.48 -4.78
N LYS A 19 7.64 35.70 -5.27
CA LYS A 19 7.85 35.49 -6.71
C LYS A 19 6.98 34.35 -7.17
N TYR A 20 6.00 34.63 -8.00
CA TYR A 20 5.19 33.61 -8.67
C TYR A 20 5.91 33.19 -9.96
N ARG A 21 6.20 31.89 -10.09
CA ARG A 21 6.75 31.34 -11.34
C ARG A 21 5.59 30.97 -12.26
N GLU A 22 5.81 31.11 -13.56
CA GLU A 22 4.86 30.62 -14.56
C GLU A 22 4.74 29.09 -14.46
N ARG A 23 3.51 28.59 -14.50
CA ARG A 23 3.26 27.16 -14.39
C ARG A 23 3.52 26.52 -15.75
N LEU A 24 4.56 25.70 -15.83
CA LEU A 24 5.04 25.09 -17.07
C LEU A 24 4.17 23.91 -17.57
N LEU A 25 3.19 23.46 -16.77
CA LEU A 25 2.45 22.23 -17.04
C LEU A 25 1.00 22.53 -17.37
N LYS A 26 0.64 22.29 -18.65
CA LYS A 26 -0.76 22.18 -19.08
C LYS A 26 -1.04 20.69 -19.34
N LEU A 27 -2.07 20.14 -18.70
CA LEU A 27 -2.44 18.73 -18.86
C LEU A 27 -2.79 18.41 -20.32
N ASP A 28 -3.41 19.38 -21.00
CA ASP A 28 -3.87 19.25 -22.37
C ASP A 28 -2.74 19.04 -23.39
N ASP A 29 -1.53 19.46 -23.05
CA ASP A 29 -0.36 19.35 -23.94
C ASP A 29 0.29 17.94 -23.87
N LEU A 30 -0.16 17.04 -22.98
CA LEU A 30 0.42 15.73 -22.77
C LEU A 30 -0.46 14.63 -23.38
N THR A 31 0.17 13.69 -24.07
CA THR A 31 -0.47 12.46 -24.52
C THR A 31 -0.70 11.49 -23.35
N ASP A 32 -1.62 10.55 -23.51
CA ASP A 32 -1.87 9.50 -22.50
C ASP A 32 -0.61 8.68 -22.17
N LYS A 33 0.25 8.43 -23.16
CA LYS A 33 1.55 7.76 -22.95
C LYS A 33 2.47 8.57 -22.04
N GLU A 34 2.57 9.86 -22.25
CA GLU A 34 3.37 10.76 -21.41
C GLU A 34 2.79 10.92 -20.00
N LEU A 35 1.45 10.96 -19.89
CA LEU A 35 0.76 11.00 -18.61
C LEU A 35 1.06 9.73 -17.79
N ARG A 36 0.94 8.54 -18.40
CA ARG A 36 1.29 7.27 -17.75
C ARG A 36 2.76 7.20 -17.35
N ALA A 37 3.66 7.63 -18.21
CA ALA A 37 5.09 7.65 -17.90
C ALA A 37 5.42 8.54 -16.69
N ARG A 38 4.72 9.67 -16.53
CA ARG A 38 4.98 10.67 -15.48
C ARG A 38 4.18 10.43 -14.20
N TYR A 39 2.91 10.03 -14.33
CA TYR A 39 1.92 9.98 -13.25
C TYR A 39 1.35 8.58 -12.99
N ARG A 40 1.68 7.59 -13.84
CA ARG A 40 1.21 6.20 -13.78
C ARG A 40 -0.27 6.00 -14.10
N PHE A 41 -0.93 7.02 -14.60
CA PHE A 41 -2.34 7.03 -14.99
C PHE A 41 -2.54 7.79 -16.30
N GLY A 42 -3.48 7.34 -17.12
CA GLY A 42 -3.96 8.07 -18.29
C GLY A 42 -4.91 9.22 -17.89
N ARG A 43 -5.28 10.06 -18.86
CA ARG A 43 -6.11 11.26 -18.64
C ARG A 43 -7.43 10.94 -17.92
N ASN A 44 -8.20 9.99 -18.42
CA ASN A 44 -9.50 9.64 -17.84
C ASN A 44 -9.37 9.17 -16.39
N SER A 45 -8.32 8.43 -16.08
CA SER A 45 -8.05 7.97 -14.73
C SER A 45 -7.64 9.11 -13.81
N ILE A 46 -6.82 10.05 -14.27
CA ILE A 46 -6.46 11.26 -13.52
C ILE A 46 -7.71 12.10 -13.23
N MET A 47 -8.59 12.29 -14.22
CA MET A 47 -9.85 13.01 -14.02
C MET A 47 -10.73 12.32 -12.97
N ARG A 48 -10.91 10.99 -13.07
CA ARG A 48 -11.69 10.23 -12.09
C ARG A 48 -11.10 10.32 -10.68
N ILE A 49 -9.78 10.20 -10.53
CA ILE A 49 -9.11 10.38 -9.24
C ILE A 49 -9.35 11.79 -8.71
N THR A 50 -9.27 12.80 -9.57
CA THR A 50 -9.52 14.19 -9.19
C THR A 50 -10.95 14.38 -8.71
N ASP A 51 -11.94 13.81 -9.40
CA ASP A 51 -13.35 13.93 -9.01
C ASP A 51 -13.63 13.25 -7.65
N ILE A 52 -12.98 12.10 -7.38
CA ILE A 52 -13.09 11.42 -6.09
C ILE A 52 -12.65 12.30 -4.92
N VAL A 53 -11.59 13.09 -5.10
CA VAL A 53 -10.99 13.88 -4.00
C VAL A 53 -11.30 15.38 -4.06
N ARG A 54 -11.98 15.85 -5.12
CA ARG A 54 -12.19 17.27 -5.43
C ARG A 54 -12.73 18.05 -4.24
N GLU A 55 -13.83 17.59 -3.66
CA GLU A 55 -14.50 18.28 -2.55
C GLU A 55 -13.60 18.45 -1.33
N ASP A 56 -12.69 17.49 -1.09
CA ASP A 56 -11.81 17.50 0.07
C ASP A 56 -10.59 18.42 -0.10
N ILE A 57 -10.15 18.65 -1.35
CA ILE A 57 -8.89 19.36 -1.62
C ILE A 57 -9.08 20.72 -2.29
N GLU A 58 -10.24 21.00 -2.87
CA GLU A 58 -10.49 22.26 -3.55
C GLU A 58 -10.42 23.45 -2.59
N HIS A 59 -9.84 24.53 -3.07
CA HIS A 59 -9.77 25.76 -2.28
C HIS A 59 -11.03 26.58 -2.48
N PRO A 60 -11.66 27.10 -1.41
CA PRO A 60 -12.90 27.88 -1.51
C PRO A 60 -12.70 29.22 -2.22
N THR A 61 -11.46 29.66 -2.40
CA THR A 61 -11.12 30.91 -3.09
C THR A 61 -9.90 30.75 -3.98
N GLN A 62 -9.84 31.50 -5.07
CA GLN A 62 -8.68 31.55 -5.98
C GLN A 62 -7.61 32.57 -5.54
N ARG A 63 -7.65 33.05 -4.30
CA ARG A 63 -6.65 34.02 -3.79
C ARG A 63 -5.25 33.41 -3.81
N SER A 64 -4.24 34.27 -4.08
CA SER A 64 -2.82 33.90 -4.08
C SER A 64 -2.46 32.77 -5.06
N HIS A 65 -3.10 32.70 -6.23
CA HIS A 65 -2.86 31.68 -7.25
C HIS A 65 -2.97 30.24 -6.70
N SER A 66 -4.05 29.95 -5.97
CA SER A 66 -4.32 28.60 -5.44
C SER A 66 -4.23 27.54 -6.55
N LEU A 67 -3.76 26.35 -6.20
CA LEU A 67 -3.72 25.22 -7.13
C LEU A 67 -5.14 24.64 -7.27
N SER A 68 -5.57 24.38 -8.51
CA SER A 68 -6.80 23.61 -8.76
C SER A 68 -6.69 22.19 -8.15
N ALA A 69 -7.83 21.54 -7.92
CA ALA A 69 -7.85 20.16 -7.44
C ALA A 69 -7.05 19.22 -8.35
N GLU A 70 -7.20 19.39 -9.67
CA GLU A 70 -6.46 18.63 -10.67
C GLU A 70 -4.94 18.80 -10.54
N MET A 71 -4.47 20.03 -10.40
CA MET A 71 -3.04 20.29 -10.23
C MET A 71 -2.51 19.71 -8.92
N GLN A 72 -3.28 19.75 -7.84
CA GLN A 72 -2.88 19.13 -6.56
C GLN A 72 -2.76 17.60 -6.71
N VAL A 73 -3.69 16.97 -7.43
CA VAL A 73 -3.64 15.52 -7.74
C VAL A 73 -2.41 15.19 -8.58
N LEU A 74 -2.13 15.97 -9.64
CA LEU A 74 -0.93 15.76 -10.47
C LEU A 74 0.36 15.86 -9.66
N VAL A 75 0.47 16.86 -8.77
CA VAL A 75 1.62 17.01 -7.87
C VAL A 75 1.79 15.76 -6.99
N ALA A 76 0.70 15.27 -6.39
CA ALA A 76 0.73 14.09 -5.55
C ALA A 76 1.08 12.81 -6.34
N LEU A 77 0.45 12.60 -7.49
CA LEU A 77 0.74 11.45 -8.36
C LEU A 77 2.18 11.46 -8.86
N ARG A 78 2.74 12.65 -9.18
CA ARG A 78 4.15 12.79 -9.58
C ARG A 78 5.07 12.35 -8.45
N PHE A 79 4.80 12.76 -7.21
CA PHE A 79 5.55 12.32 -6.05
C PHE A 79 5.44 10.81 -5.84
N PHE A 80 4.24 10.24 -5.88
CA PHE A 80 4.05 8.81 -5.70
C PHE A 80 4.76 7.99 -6.77
N ALA A 81 4.72 8.46 -8.02
CA ALA A 81 5.33 7.77 -9.17
C ALA A 81 6.86 7.79 -9.14
N CYS A 82 7.50 8.87 -8.67
CA CYS A 82 8.96 9.00 -8.75
C CYS A 82 9.69 8.71 -7.43
N GLY A 83 9.07 8.93 -6.28
CA GLY A 83 9.72 8.82 -4.97
C GLY A 83 10.84 9.83 -4.72
N GLY A 84 10.94 10.85 -5.58
CA GLY A 84 12.00 11.84 -5.53
C GLY A 84 11.86 12.86 -4.40
N PHE A 85 12.87 13.73 -4.26
CA PHE A 85 12.80 14.84 -3.32
C PHE A 85 11.66 15.80 -3.68
N LEU A 86 10.94 16.29 -2.67
CA LEU A 86 9.86 17.27 -2.85
C LEU A 86 10.31 18.52 -3.65
N LYS A 87 11.58 18.94 -3.47
CA LYS A 87 12.15 20.05 -4.22
C LYS A 87 12.22 19.73 -5.71
N VAL A 88 12.69 18.54 -6.09
CA VAL A 88 12.78 18.12 -7.50
C VAL A 88 11.39 18.07 -8.12
N VAL A 89 10.40 17.50 -7.43
CA VAL A 89 9.01 17.52 -7.90
C VAL A 89 8.51 18.95 -8.07
N GLY A 90 8.81 19.83 -7.12
CA GLY A 90 8.44 21.26 -7.21
C GLY A 90 9.08 21.97 -8.39
N ASP A 91 10.37 21.74 -8.63
CA ASP A 91 11.11 22.37 -9.73
C ASP A 91 10.55 21.95 -11.11
N THR A 92 10.07 20.70 -11.28
CA THR A 92 9.46 20.24 -12.55
C THR A 92 8.12 20.92 -12.87
N ILE A 93 7.43 21.46 -11.87
CA ILE A 93 6.09 22.04 -12.00
C ILE A 93 6.13 23.59 -11.80
N GLY A 94 7.23 24.11 -11.28
CA GLY A 94 7.37 25.53 -10.96
C GLY A 94 6.75 25.95 -9.62
N ILE A 95 6.71 25.06 -8.63
CA ILE A 95 6.14 25.30 -7.30
C ILE A 95 7.14 25.03 -6.17
N ASP A 96 6.95 25.66 -5.02
CA ASP A 96 7.82 25.43 -3.85
C ASP A 96 7.60 24.07 -3.20
N LYS A 97 8.67 23.49 -2.62
CA LYS A 97 8.65 22.20 -1.92
C LYS A 97 7.58 22.12 -0.82
N SER A 98 7.29 23.22 -0.14
CA SER A 98 6.26 23.27 0.91
C SER A 98 4.85 23.12 0.32
N THR A 99 4.64 23.62 -0.90
CA THR A 99 3.39 23.43 -1.64
C THR A 99 3.25 21.99 -2.09
N VAL A 100 4.33 21.37 -2.61
CA VAL A 100 4.34 19.93 -2.94
C VAL A 100 3.98 19.10 -1.71
N SER A 101 4.63 19.36 -0.57
CA SER A 101 4.35 18.61 0.68
C SER A 101 2.88 18.72 1.10
N ARG A 102 2.29 19.94 0.98
CA ARG A 102 0.86 20.15 1.30
C ARG A 102 -0.07 19.43 0.33
N CYS A 103 0.24 19.43 -0.97
CA CYS A 103 -0.56 18.69 -1.96
C CYS A 103 -0.51 17.19 -1.69
N VAL A 104 0.68 16.62 -1.49
CA VAL A 104 0.85 15.20 -1.15
C VAL A 104 0.05 14.84 0.11
N GLN A 105 0.13 15.67 1.16
CA GLN A 105 -0.61 15.43 2.41
C GLN A 105 -2.13 15.50 2.19
N LYS A 106 -2.65 16.55 1.56
CA LYS A 106 -4.09 16.74 1.34
C LYS A 106 -4.69 15.62 0.48
N VAL A 107 -4.04 15.28 -0.63
CA VAL A 107 -4.51 14.21 -1.51
C VAL A 107 -4.43 12.85 -0.81
N SER A 108 -3.37 12.59 -0.03
CA SER A 108 -3.30 11.37 0.78
C SER A 108 -4.41 11.30 1.82
N ASP A 109 -4.67 12.40 2.54
CA ASP A 109 -5.74 12.44 3.55
C ASP A 109 -7.12 12.23 2.92
N ALA A 110 -7.40 12.86 1.76
CA ALA A 110 -8.65 12.72 1.02
C ALA A 110 -8.87 11.26 0.53
N LEU A 111 -7.83 10.63 -0.02
CA LEU A 111 -7.91 9.21 -0.43
C LEU A 111 -8.11 8.27 0.75
N ASN A 112 -7.44 8.54 1.88
CA ASN A 112 -7.60 7.75 3.10
C ASN A 112 -8.99 7.84 3.69
N ALA A 113 -9.60 9.03 3.68
CA ALA A 113 -10.98 9.21 4.15
C ALA A 113 -12.01 8.38 3.36
N LYS A 114 -11.64 7.95 2.15
CA LYS A 114 -12.48 7.15 1.26
C LYS A 114 -11.96 5.71 1.09
N ALA A 115 -10.94 5.30 1.87
CA ALA A 115 -10.28 3.99 1.71
C ALA A 115 -11.27 2.82 1.75
N ASP A 116 -12.25 2.86 2.67
CA ASP A 116 -13.27 1.81 2.82
C ASP A 116 -14.19 1.67 1.61
N GLN A 117 -14.19 2.65 0.69
CA GLN A 117 -14.93 2.53 -0.58
C GLN A 117 -14.19 1.67 -1.60
N PHE A 118 -12.87 1.60 -1.52
CA PHE A 118 -12.01 0.94 -2.51
C PHE A 118 -11.32 -0.32 -2.00
N ILE A 119 -11.02 -0.39 -0.70
CA ILE A 119 -10.39 -1.54 -0.05
C ILE A 119 -11.43 -2.19 0.85
N LYS A 120 -12.08 -3.24 0.36
CA LYS A 120 -13.20 -3.90 1.02
C LYS A 120 -13.00 -5.40 1.08
N TRP A 121 -13.41 -5.99 2.20
CA TRP A 121 -13.55 -7.43 2.27
C TRP A 121 -14.63 -7.89 1.25
N PRO A 122 -14.40 -8.99 0.51
CA PRO A 122 -15.30 -9.39 -0.57
C PRO A 122 -16.70 -9.79 -0.04
N SER A 123 -17.74 -9.33 -0.74
CA SER A 123 -19.11 -9.77 -0.49
C SER A 123 -19.29 -11.26 -0.81
N VAL A 124 -20.35 -11.87 -0.31
CA VAL A 124 -20.67 -13.29 -0.54
C VAL A 124 -20.70 -13.62 -2.04
N GLN A 125 -21.33 -12.74 -2.85
CA GLN A 125 -21.41 -12.92 -4.30
C GLN A 125 -20.02 -12.91 -4.95
N ARG A 126 -19.17 -11.95 -4.57
CA ARG A 126 -17.83 -11.84 -5.15
C ARG A 126 -16.87 -12.94 -4.70
N LYS A 127 -17.09 -13.54 -3.52
CA LYS A 127 -16.26 -14.67 -3.06
C LYS A 127 -16.27 -15.86 -4.02
N GLY A 128 -17.38 -16.10 -4.72
CA GLY A 128 -17.49 -17.16 -5.73
C GLY A 128 -16.50 -16.95 -6.89
N ASP A 129 -16.52 -15.75 -7.48
CA ASP A 129 -15.64 -15.38 -8.59
C ASP A 129 -14.16 -15.41 -8.18
N ILE A 130 -13.86 -14.93 -6.97
CA ILE A 130 -12.49 -14.91 -6.43
C ILE A 130 -11.97 -16.33 -6.26
N LYS A 131 -12.76 -17.25 -5.69
CA LYS A 131 -12.37 -18.65 -5.51
C LYS A 131 -12.08 -19.33 -6.85
N GLN A 132 -12.94 -19.12 -7.84
CA GLN A 132 -12.72 -19.68 -9.17
C GLN A 132 -11.44 -19.10 -9.80
N GLY A 133 -11.23 -17.77 -9.72
CA GLY A 133 -10.03 -17.15 -10.24
C GLY A 133 -8.73 -17.64 -9.58
N PHE A 134 -8.73 -17.96 -8.29
CA PHE A 134 -7.58 -18.58 -7.64
C PHE A 134 -7.36 -20.04 -8.07
N VAL A 135 -8.43 -20.80 -8.28
CA VAL A 135 -8.33 -22.17 -8.83
C VAL A 135 -7.70 -22.13 -10.22
N ASP A 136 -8.17 -21.25 -11.09
CA ASP A 136 -7.67 -21.11 -12.46
C ASP A 136 -6.18 -20.70 -12.49
N ASN A 137 -5.79 -19.79 -11.60
CA ASN A 137 -4.42 -19.28 -11.53
C ASN A 137 -3.42 -20.21 -10.83
N GLY A 138 -3.84 -20.89 -9.75
CA GLY A 138 -2.92 -21.61 -8.84
C GLY A 138 -3.32 -23.04 -8.53
N GLY A 139 -4.58 -23.42 -8.72
CA GLY A 139 -5.10 -24.76 -8.44
C GLY A 139 -5.45 -25.02 -6.97
N PHE A 140 -5.43 -23.99 -6.09
CA PHE A 140 -5.81 -24.17 -4.70
C PHE A 140 -7.29 -23.83 -4.49
N PRO A 141 -8.12 -24.73 -3.97
CA PRO A 141 -9.56 -24.53 -3.86
C PRO A 141 -9.94 -23.64 -2.66
N GLY A 142 -11.07 -22.94 -2.79
CA GLY A 142 -11.69 -22.23 -1.67
C GLY A 142 -11.00 -20.93 -1.24
N VAL A 143 -9.96 -20.45 -1.93
CA VAL A 143 -9.20 -19.24 -1.56
C VAL A 143 -9.97 -17.99 -1.90
N VAL A 144 -10.05 -17.06 -0.94
CA VAL A 144 -10.64 -15.72 -1.11
C VAL A 144 -9.60 -14.59 -1.00
N GLY A 145 -8.36 -14.91 -0.62
CA GLY A 145 -7.27 -13.95 -0.55
C GLY A 145 -5.93 -14.59 -0.26
N CYS A 146 -4.86 -13.89 -0.66
CA CYS A 146 -3.50 -14.19 -0.24
C CYS A 146 -2.99 -13.04 0.63
N ILE A 147 -2.40 -13.38 1.79
CA ILE A 147 -1.87 -12.41 2.76
C ILE A 147 -0.34 -12.47 2.77
N ASP A 148 0.26 -11.30 2.89
CA ASP A 148 1.70 -11.17 3.11
C ASP A 148 2.05 -9.82 3.71
N GLY A 149 3.28 -9.69 4.25
CA GLY A 149 3.87 -8.45 4.74
C GLY A 149 4.87 -7.87 3.73
N THR A 150 4.99 -6.55 3.73
CA THR A 150 6.04 -5.88 2.95
C THR A 150 6.52 -4.62 3.65
N HIS A 151 7.84 -4.38 3.59
CA HIS A 151 8.45 -3.20 4.20
C HIS A 151 8.50 -2.02 3.22
N VAL A 152 8.04 -0.86 3.69
CA VAL A 152 8.23 0.43 3.01
C VAL A 152 9.31 1.21 3.76
N ARG A 153 10.44 1.46 3.09
CA ARG A 153 11.58 2.15 3.69
C ARG A 153 11.23 3.60 4.05
N ILE A 154 11.73 4.06 5.21
CA ILE A 154 11.60 5.43 5.68
C ILE A 154 12.96 5.98 6.13
N SER A 155 13.04 7.29 6.32
CA SER A 155 14.16 7.88 7.07
C SER A 155 14.04 7.53 8.55
N ALA A 156 15.17 7.46 9.25
CA ALA A 156 15.20 7.27 10.70
C ALA A 156 14.26 8.28 11.39
N PRO A 157 13.25 7.83 12.14
CA PRO A 157 12.40 8.73 12.91
C PRO A 157 13.16 9.29 14.11
N SER A 158 12.77 10.49 14.57
CA SER A 158 13.39 11.14 15.72
C SER A 158 12.97 10.57 17.08
N HIS A 159 11.89 9.80 17.11
CA HIS A 159 11.36 9.16 18.30
C HIS A 159 11.19 7.67 18.04
N ASP A 160 11.56 6.85 19.06
CA ASP A 160 11.43 5.38 19.05
C ASP A 160 12.07 4.71 17.80
N GLU A 161 13.22 5.25 17.35
CA GLU A 161 13.95 4.79 16.20
C GLU A 161 14.17 3.26 16.17
N PRO A 162 14.57 2.59 17.28
CA PRO A 162 14.84 1.15 17.28
C PRO A 162 13.64 0.30 16.85
N SER A 163 12.42 0.72 17.17
CA SER A 163 11.20 0.01 16.77
C SER A 163 10.99 -0.02 15.25
N PHE A 164 11.56 0.93 14.54
CA PHE A 164 11.41 0.99 13.08
C PHE A 164 12.47 0.20 12.31
N VAL A 165 13.52 -0.30 12.97
CA VAL A 165 14.57 -1.10 12.33
C VAL A 165 14.03 -2.51 12.08
N ASN A 166 13.97 -2.90 10.81
CA ASN A 166 13.57 -4.26 10.43
C ASN A 166 14.76 -5.24 10.49
N ARG A 167 14.50 -6.53 10.24
CA ARG A 167 15.51 -7.59 10.27
C ARG A 167 16.69 -7.39 9.29
N LYS A 168 16.48 -6.59 8.23
CA LYS A 168 17.51 -6.26 7.23
C LYS A 168 18.33 -5.02 7.62
N GLY A 169 18.11 -4.46 8.84
CA GLY A 169 18.87 -3.35 9.39
C GLY A 169 18.55 -1.97 8.82
N TYR A 170 17.35 -1.77 8.23
CA TYR A 170 16.93 -0.45 7.79
C TYR A 170 15.56 -0.06 8.38
N HIS A 171 15.32 1.26 8.47
CA HIS A 171 14.07 1.79 9.01
C HIS A 171 12.92 1.61 8.00
N SER A 172 11.79 1.11 8.47
CA SER A 172 10.63 0.84 7.63
C SER A 172 9.31 0.87 8.40
N ILE A 173 8.23 1.02 7.64
CA ILE A 173 6.87 0.65 8.06
C ILE A 173 6.61 -0.76 7.55
N ASN A 174 6.22 -1.68 8.43
CA ASN A 174 5.72 -2.98 8.02
C ASN A 174 4.26 -2.83 7.60
N THR A 175 3.97 -3.20 6.35
CA THR A 175 2.64 -3.11 5.74
C THR A 175 2.17 -4.49 5.39
N GLN A 176 1.09 -4.94 6.03
CA GLN A 176 0.41 -6.19 5.70
C GLN A 176 -0.74 -5.93 4.75
N ALA A 177 -0.93 -6.78 3.74
CA ALA A 177 -2.08 -6.70 2.86
C ALA A 177 -2.63 -8.08 2.50
N ILE A 178 -3.92 -8.09 2.15
CA ILE A 178 -4.59 -9.24 1.53
C ILE A 178 -5.04 -8.81 0.15
N CYS A 179 -4.75 -9.61 -0.87
CA CYS A 179 -5.23 -9.37 -2.23
C CYS A 179 -6.12 -10.50 -2.74
N ASP A 180 -7.00 -10.19 -3.71
CA ASP A 180 -7.75 -11.17 -4.50
C ASP A 180 -6.91 -11.71 -5.67
N HIS A 181 -7.50 -12.58 -6.49
CA HIS A 181 -6.85 -13.22 -7.63
C HIS A 181 -6.46 -12.26 -8.77
N GLU A 182 -7.10 -11.07 -8.82
CA GLU A 182 -6.79 -9.99 -9.77
C GLU A 182 -5.68 -9.05 -9.25
N GLY A 183 -5.23 -9.25 -8.00
CA GLY A 183 -4.27 -8.37 -7.34
C GLY A 183 -4.90 -7.10 -6.74
N ARG A 184 -6.21 -7.07 -6.51
CA ARG A 184 -6.86 -5.98 -5.74
C ARG A 184 -6.65 -6.20 -4.27
N PHE A 185 -6.26 -5.17 -3.56
CA PHE A 185 -6.22 -5.23 -2.10
C PHE A 185 -7.63 -5.27 -1.51
N THR A 186 -7.91 -6.30 -0.72
CA THR A 186 -9.16 -6.45 0.03
C THR A 186 -9.01 -6.05 1.50
N ASN A 187 -7.76 -5.98 1.98
CA ASN A 187 -7.39 -5.44 3.29
C ASN A 187 -5.96 -4.90 3.24
N VAL A 188 -5.69 -3.80 3.94
CA VAL A 188 -4.35 -3.22 4.10
C VAL A 188 -4.20 -2.67 5.51
N VAL A 189 -3.10 -3.00 6.16
CA VAL A 189 -2.70 -2.48 7.47
C VAL A 189 -1.31 -1.86 7.33
N ALA A 190 -1.23 -0.52 7.38
CA ALA A 190 -0.01 0.25 7.17
C ALA A 190 0.27 1.19 8.36
N ARG A 191 0.51 0.62 9.56
CA ARG A 191 0.70 1.41 10.79
C ARG A 191 1.77 0.88 11.73
N TRP A 192 2.36 -0.27 11.40
CA TRP A 192 3.27 -0.95 12.30
C TRP A 192 4.73 -0.61 11.99
N PRO A 193 5.57 -0.39 13.01
CA PRO A 193 7.00 -0.24 12.84
C PRO A 193 7.65 -1.49 12.24
N GLY A 194 8.80 -1.33 11.58
CA GLY A 194 9.48 -2.39 10.85
C GLY A 194 9.94 -3.59 11.65
N SER A 195 10.11 -3.46 12.98
CA SER A 195 10.48 -4.58 13.85
C SER A 195 9.33 -5.55 14.14
N VAL A 196 8.08 -5.14 13.87
CA VAL A 196 6.88 -5.93 14.20
C VAL A 196 6.68 -7.04 13.19
N HIS A 197 6.46 -8.26 13.67
CA HIS A 197 6.23 -9.46 12.87
C HIS A 197 4.82 -9.52 12.26
N ASP A 198 4.70 -10.08 11.07
CA ASP A 198 3.45 -10.21 10.33
C ASP A 198 2.37 -10.98 11.09
N SER A 199 2.75 -12.04 11.79
CA SER A 199 1.84 -12.80 12.66
C SER A 199 1.22 -11.95 13.78
N HIS A 200 1.97 -10.99 14.33
CA HIS A 200 1.45 -10.04 15.31
C HIS A 200 0.48 -9.04 14.65
N ILE A 201 0.86 -8.52 13.49
CA ILE A 201 0.02 -7.58 12.74
C ILE A 201 -1.33 -8.21 12.41
N MET A 202 -1.31 -9.46 11.91
CA MET A 202 -2.54 -10.20 11.60
C MET A 202 -3.41 -10.37 12.85
N ARG A 203 -2.84 -10.82 13.96
CA ARG A 203 -3.57 -11.05 15.21
C ARG A 203 -4.25 -9.79 15.75
N CYS A 204 -3.63 -8.61 15.56
CA CYS A 204 -4.15 -7.31 16.01
C CYS A 204 -4.99 -6.59 14.95
N SER A 205 -5.29 -7.24 13.81
CA SER A 205 -6.03 -6.64 12.71
C SER A 205 -7.53 -6.84 12.85
N GLN A 206 -8.31 -5.86 12.42
CA GLN A 206 -9.78 -5.96 12.37
C GLN A 206 -10.25 -7.13 11.48
N VAL A 207 -9.51 -7.43 10.42
CA VAL A 207 -9.84 -8.57 9.54
C VAL A 207 -9.69 -9.90 10.27
N CYS A 208 -8.73 -10.04 11.18
CA CYS A 208 -8.60 -11.24 12.01
C CYS A 208 -9.82 -11.41 12.92
N THR A 209 -10.21 -10.36 13.65
CA THR A 209 -11.42 -10.37 14.50
C THR A 209 -12.66 -10.71 13.69
N HIS A 210 -12.84 -10.07 12.54
CA HIS A 210 -13.97 -10.37 11.64
C HIS A 210 -13.98 -11.84 11.20
N LEU A 211 -12.84 -12.42 10.87
CA LEU A 211 -12.75 -13.82 10.44
C LEU A 211 -12.94 -14.79 11.62
N GLU A 212 -12.45 -14.48 12.80
CA GLU A 212 -12.70 -15.28 14.00
C GLU A 212 -14.20 -15.35 14.35
N GLU A 213 -14.93 -14.28 14.11
CA GLU A 213 -16.38 -14.19 14.39
C GLU A 213 -17.26 -14.77 13.27
N SER A 214 -16.87 -14.61 12.00
CA SER A 214 -17.71 -14.88 10.83
C SER A 214 -17.36 -16.13 10.03
N HIS A 215 -16.17 -16.71 10.23
CA HIS A 215 -15.73 -17.90 9.50
C HIS A 215 -16.20 -19.17 10.22
N LEU A 216 -17.29 -19.74 9.74
CA LEU A 216 -17.91 -20.93 10.32
C LEU A 216 -17.44 -22.24 9.65
N SER A 217 -16.97 -22.16 8.40
CA SER A 217 -16.56 -23.33 7.63
C SER A 217 -15.59 -22.95 6.50
N VAL A 218 -14.94 -23.95 5.91
CA VAL A 218 -14.10 -23.81 4.70
C VAL A 218 -14.87 -23.17 3.53
N GLN A 219 -16.22 -23.31 3.54
CA GLN A 219 -17.08 -22.69 2.53
C GLN A 219 -17.08 -21.15 2.59
N ASP A 220 -16.75 -20.55 3.73
CA ASP A 220 -16.69 -19.09 3.88
C ASP A 220 -15.46 -18.47 3.21
N GLY A 221 -14.48 -19.34 2.86
CA GLY A 221 -13.28 -19.00 2.13
C GLY A 221 -12.02 -18.99 2.98
N LEU A 222 -10.91 -19.28 2.35
CA LEU A 222 -9.59 -19.44 2.96
C LEU A 222 -8.68 -18.29 2.55
N ILE A 223 -7.77 -17.93 3.44
CA ILE A 223 -6.65 -17.06 3.15
C ILE A 223 -5.39 -17.91 3.11
N LEU A 224 -4.50 -17.65 2.16
CA LEU A 224 -3.16 -18.26 2.11
C LEU A 224 -2.11 -17.27 2.60
N GLY A 225 -1.33 -17.68 3.60
CA GLY A 225 -0.19 -16.95 4.12
C GLY A 225 1.07 -17.80 4.12
N ASP A 226 2.22 -17.18 4.27
CA ASP A 226 3.50 -17.88 4.40
C ASP A 226 3.64 -18.57 5.78
N SER A 227 4.80 -19.17 6.03
CA SER A 227 5.10 -19.85 7.31
C SER A 227 5.30 -18.90 8.48
N GLY A 228 5.43 -17.59 8.23
CA GLY A 228 5.48 -16.54 9.25
C GLY A 228 4.15 -16.27 9.93
N TYR A 229 3.05 -16.79 9.39
CA TYR A 229 1.73 -16.72 10.00
C TYR A 229 1.37 -17.99 10.79
N ALA A 230 0.53 -17.82 11.80
CA ALA A 230 -0.06 -18.94 12.51
C ALA A 230 -1.17 -19.58 11.66
N CYS A 231 -1.11 -20.92 11.45
CA CYS A 231 -2.19 -21.64 10.80
C CYS A 231 -3.48 -21.56 11.63
N ARG A 232 -4.58 -21.12 11.01
CA ARG A 232 -5.91 -20.96 11.64
C ARG A 232 -6.98 -21.63 10.77
N SER A 233 -8.20 -21.79 11.26
CA SER A 233 -9.30 -22.38 10.49
C SER A 233 -9.55 -21.67 9.15
N PHE A 234 -9.31 -20.37 9.07
CA PHE A 234 -9.45 -19.53 7.88
C PHE A 234 -8.13 -19.16 7.19
N LEU A 235 -6.95 -19.44 7.80
CA LEU A 235 -5.65 -19.07 7.26
C LEU A 235 -4.76 -20.31 7.13
N MET A 236 -4.50 -20.70 5.89
CA MET A 236 -3.67 -21.85 5.57
C MET A 236 -2.22 -21.45 5.32
N THR A 237 -1.31 -22.17 5.98
CA THR A 237 0.15 -22.03 5.81
C THR A 237 0.74 -23.34 5.31
N PRO A 238 1.91 -23.33 4.66
CA PRO A 238 2.51 -24.56 4.12
C PRO A 238 2.90 -25.56 5.21
N TYR A 239 3.01 -26.83 4.86
CA TYR A 239 3.66 -27.83 5.68
C TYR A 239 5.17 -27.58 5.67
N LEU A 240 5.75 -27.34 6.83
CA LEU A 240 7.20 -27.12 6.96
C LEU A 240 8.01 -28.40 6.78
N ARG A 241 7.42 -29.54 7.12
CA ARG A 241 7.99 -30.88 6.94
C ARG A 241 6.94 -31.76 6.29
N PRO A 242 6.82 -31.75 4.96
CA PRO A 242 5.93 -32.64 4.26
C PRO A 242 6.40 -34.09 4.48
N THR A 243 5.53 -34.95 4.97
CA THR A 243 5.82 -36.36 5.25
C THR A 243 5.09 -37.29 4.28
N GLU A 244 4.08 -36.76 3.57
CA GLU A 244 3.23 -37.51 2.65
C GLU A 244 3.20 -36.79 1.28
N PRO A 245 3.01 -37.55 0.17
CA PRO A 245 2.92 -36.92 -1.16
C PRO A 245 1.81 -35.89 -1.29
N CYS A 246 0.70 -36.02 -0.56
CA CYS A 246 -0.37 -35.02 -0.54
C CYS A 246 0.06 -33.69 0.10
N HIS A 247 0.97 -33.70 1.09
CA HIS A 247 1.55 -32.52 1.67
C HIS A 247 2.41 -31.74 0.66
N GLU A 248 3.14 -32.43 -0.20
CA GLU A 248 3.95 -31.82 -1.26
C GLU A 248 3.06 -31.19 -2.34
N LYS A 249 1.99 -31.91 -2.76
CA LYS A 249 1.00 -31.38 -3.71
C LYS A 249 0.32 -30.13 -3.14
N PHE A 250 -0.08 -30.17 -1.86
CA PHE A 250 -0.64 -29.00 -1.16
C PHE A 250 0.33 -27.83 -1.18
N ASN A 251 1.58 -28.03 -0.75
CA ASN A 251 2.60 -26.98 -0.71
C ASN A 251 2.86 -26.38 -2.09
N LYS A 252 2.89 -27.21 -3.14
CA LYS A 252 3.07 -26.75 -4.53
C LYS A 252 1.90 -25.87 -4.98
N ALA A 253 0.66 -26.28 -4.74
CA ALA A 253 -0.51 -25.48 -5.07
C ALA A 253 -0.58 -24.21 -4.23
N HIS A 254 -0.27 -24.30 -2.92
CA HIS A 254 -0.20 -23.17 -2.00
C HIS A 254 0.77 -22.11 -2.49
N MET A 255 2.02 -22.49 -2.76
CA MET A 255 3.08 -21.59 -3.26
C MET A 255 2.66 -20.92 -4.57
N LYS A 256 2.18 -21.71 -5.55
CA LYS A 256 1.73 -21.20 -6.86
C LYS A 256 0.61 -20.18 -6.72
N THR A 257 -0.35 -20.43 -5.82
CA THR A 257 -1.49 -19.52 -5.58
C THR A 257 -1.04 -18.26 -4.83
N ARG A 258 -0.19 -18.41 -3.80
CA ARG A 258 0.28 -17.28 -2.97
C ARG A 258 1.19 -16.31 -3.74
N CYS A 259 1.90 -16.74 -4.79
CA CYS A 259 2.65 -15.84 -5.67
C CYS A 259 1.82 -14.63 -6.17
N CYS A 260 0.49 -14.69 -6.06
CA CYS A 260 -0.38 -13.58 -6.41
C CYS A 260 -0.10 -12.32 -5.56
N ILE A 261 0.06 -12.46 -4.23
CA ILE A 261 0.33 -11.30 -3.37
C ILE A 261 1.74 -10.74 -3.58
N GLU A 262 2.74 -11.57 -3.81
CA GLU A 262 4.11 -11.16 -4.12
C GLU A 262 4.15 -10.33 -5.41
N ARG A 263 3.50 -10.84 -6.46
CA ARG A 263 3.34 -10.12 -7.73
C ARG A 263 2.59 -8.81 -7.55
N THR A 264 1.55 -8.79 -6.72
CA THR A 264 0.77 -7.58 -6.41
C THR A 264 1.63 -6.53 -5.74
N PHE A 265 2.46 -6.90 -4.77
CA PHE A 265 3.42 -5.98 -4.15
C PHE A 265 4.46 -5.46 -5.15
N GLY A 266 4.94 -6.31 -6.05
CA GLY A 266 5.83 -5.90 -7.15
C GLY A 266 5.17 -4.83 -8.02
N TRP A 267 3.95 -5.05 -8.49
CA TRP A 267 3.18 -4.09 -9.28
C TRP A 267 2.90 -2.79 -8.53
N TRP A 268 2.50 -2.90 -7.26
CA TRP A 268 2.20 -1.77 -6.40
C TRP A 268 3.42 -0.86 -6.19
N LYS A 269 4.56 -1.43 -5.81
CA LYS A 269 5.82 -0.69 -5.61
C LYS A 269 6.39 -0.15 -6.93
N LYS A 270 6.24 -0.87 -8.03
CA LYS A 270 6.67 -0.42 -9.37
C LYS A 270 5.83 0.78 -9.83
N ARG A 271 4.50 0.73 -9.66
CA ARG A 271 3.60 1.84 -9.98
C ARG A 271 3.90 3.06 -9.11
N PHE A 272 4.09 2.86 -7.83
CA PHE A 272 4.35 3.92 -6.86
C PHE A 272 5.76 3.81 -6.29
N ASN A 273 6.74 4.25 -7.10
CA ASN A 273 8.15 4.09 -6.77
C ASN A 273 8.58 4.76 -5.45
N CYS A 274 7.79 5.69 -4.90
CA CYS A 274 8.01 6.22 -3.56
C CYS A 274 8.02 5.13 -2.48
N LEU A 275 7.27 4.03 -2.67
CA LEU A 275 7.23 2.89 -1.75
C LEU A 275 8.50 2.03 -1.82
N HIS A 276 9.23 2.08 -2.95
CA HIS A 276 10.48 1.36 -3.16
C HIS A 276 11.70 2.17 -2.73
N GLN A 277 11.79 3.45 -3.17
CA GLN A 277 12.95 4.33 -2.91
C GLN A 277 13.08 4.78 -1.45
N GLY A 278 11.98 4.70 -0.69
CA GLY A 278 11.91 5.18 0.69
C GLY A 278 11.39 6.63 0.79
N ILE A 279 10.55 6.83 1.79
CA ILE A 279 9.85 8.09 2.00
C ILE A 279 10.50 8.86 3.15
N ARG A 280 10.95 10.09 2.85
CA ARG A 280 11.64 10.98 3.81
C ARG A 280 10.65 11.91 4.50
N MET A 281 9.72 11.34 5.25
CA MET A 281 8.70 12.05 6.01
C MET A 281 8.47 11.37 7.35
N HIS A 282 7.77 12.05 8.25
CA HIS A 282 7.36 11.47 9.54
C HIS A 282 6.53 10.20 9.33
N PRO A 283 6.72 9.14 10.14
CA PRO A 283 6.06 7.84 9.98
C PRO A 283 4.55 7.89 9.77
N GLU A 284 3.83 8.74 10.53
CA GLU A 284 2.37 8.91 10.36
C GLU A 284 1.97 9.38 8.95
N LYS A 285 2.76 10.29 8.37
CA LYS A 285 2.51 10.74 6.98
C LYS A 285 2.83 9.65 5.99
N VAL A 286 3.87 8.84 6.26
CA VAL A 286 4.21 7.70 5.43
C VAL A 286 3.09 6.67 5.44
N CYS A 287 2.52 6.33 6.60
CA CYS A 287 1.37 5.42 6.70
C CYS A 287 0.19 5.90 5.81
N LYS A 288 -0.09 7.21 5.83
CA LYS A 288 -1.14 7.80 4.99
C LYS A 288 -0.82 7.72 3.50
N ILE A 289 0.44 7.91 3.11
CA ILE A 289 0.89 7.77 1.72
C ILE A 289 0.77 6.31 1.26
N ILE A 290 1.16 5.36 2.09
CA ILE A 290 1.05 3.92 1.80
C ILE A 290 -0.42 3.56 1.52
N MET A 291 -1.34 3.96 2.39
CA MET A 291 -2.77 3.72 2.20
C MET A 291 -3.33 4.41 0.96
N ALA A 292 -2.96 5.68 0.70
CA ALA A 292 -3.36 6.38 -0.53
C ALA A 292 -2.86 5.64 -1.79
N CYS A 293 -1.62 5.14 -1.78
CA CYS A 293 -1.08 4.32 -2.87
C CYS A 293 -1.82 2.98 -3.01
N ALA A 294 -2.34 2.39 -1.92
CA ALA A 294 -3.14 1.17 -1.98
C ALA A 294 -4.53 1.44 -2.61
N VAL A 295 -5.19 2.54 -2.24
CA VAL A 295 -6.43 3.00 -2.90
C VAL A 295 -6.22 3.24 -4.39
N LEU A 296 -5.17 3.96 -4.74
CA LEU A 296 -4.81 4.25 -6.14
C LEU A 296 -4.46 2.97 -6.92
N HIS A 297 -3.87 1.97 -6.26
CA HIS A 297 -3.62 0.66 -6.89
C HIS A 297 -4.93 -0.04 -7.27
N ASN A 298 -5.88 -0.11 -6.35
CA ASN A 298 -7.18 -0.71 -6.63
C ASN A 298 -7.93 0.05 -7.73
N LEU A 299 -7.88 1.37 -7.74
CA LEU A 299 -8.41 2.18 -8.83
C LEU A 299 -7.72 1.87 -10.17
N ALA A 300 -6.40 1.69 -10.17
CA ALA A 300 -5.66 1.34 -11.39
C ALA A 300 -6.05 -0.05 -11.93
N VAL A 301 -6.24 -1.04 -11.04
CA VAL A 301 -6.73 -2.38 -11.43
C VAL A 301 -8.15 -2.29 -11.98
N GLU A 302 -9.05 -1.55 -11.31
CA GLU A 302 -10.43 -1.35 -11.76
C GLU A 302 -10.50 -0.66 -13.13
N MET A 303 -9.69 0.36 -13.35
CA MET A 303 -9.62 1.10 -14.61
C MET A 303 -8.77 0.41 -15.69
N LYS A 304 -8.22 -0.77 -15.38
CA LYS A 304 -7.34 -1.53 -16.27
C LYS A 304 -6.17 -0.70 -16.82
N GLU A 305 -5.59 0.15 -15.94
CA GLU A 305 -4.41 0.92 -16.30
C GLU A 305 -3.22 -0.01 -16.58
N PRO A 306 -2.59 0.10 -17.76
CA PRO A 306 -1.51 -0.79 -18.13
C PRO A 306 -0.34 -0.70 -17.15
N MET A 307 0.34 -1.83 -16.97
CA MET A 307 1.64 -1.90 -16.34
C MET A 307 2.69 -2.02 -17.43
N ASP A 308 3.73 -1.21 -17.39
CA ASP A 308 4.87 -1.39 -18.28
C ASP A 308 5.48 -2.77 -18.04
N GLU A 309 5.61 -3.59 -19.09
CA GLU A 309 6.08 -4.98 -19.04
C GLU A 309 7.58 -5.11 -18.72
N TYR A 310 8.31 -3.99 -18.59
CA TYR A 310 9.74 -3.99 -18.36
C TYR A 310 10.07 -4.32 -16.91
N ASP A 311 10.80 -5.43 -16.73
CA ASP A 311 11.40 -6.00 -15.53
C ASP A 311 10.49 -6.79 -14.58
N ASN A 312 10.46 -8.10 -14.83
CA ASN A 312 9.99 -9.12 -13.89
C ASN A 312 11.07 -9.47 -12.84
N GLU A 313 11.75 -8.50 -12.26
CA GLU A 313 12.52 -8.77 -11.05
C GLU A 313 11.55 -8.90 -9.87
N ILE A 314 11.20 -10.14 -9.57
CA ILE A 314 10.56 -10.50 -8.30
C ILE A 314 11.62 -10.25 -7.23
N VAL A 315 11.43 -9.18 -6.46
CA VAL A 315 12.22 -8.97 -5.25
C VAL A 315 11.72 -9.98 -4.22
N ASN A 316 12.34 -11.14 -4.18
CA ASN A 316 12.12 -12.11 -3.12
C ASN A 316 12.63 -11.48 -1.81
N ASP A 317 11.72 -11.13 -0.94
CA ASP A 317 12.00 -10.91 0.46
C ASP A 317 12.13 -12.31 1.09
N ASP A 318 13.35 -12.90 1.05
CA ASP A 318 13.65 -14.16 1.72
C ASP A 318 13.50 -13.98 3.23
N ASP A 319 12.31 -14.22 3.75
CA ASP A 319 12.06 -14.25 5.18
C ASP A 319 12.55 -15.56 5.79
N LEU A 320 13.47 -15.45 6.75
CA LEU A 320 13.87 -16.53 7.62
C LEU A 320 12.64 -17.11 8.32
N ASN A 321 12.38 -18.40 8.09
CA ASN A 321 11.26 -19.16 8.65
C ASN A 321 11.25 -19.13 10.19
N ILE A 322 10.50 -18.20 10.78
CA ILE A 322 10.17 -18.24 12.20
C ILE A 322 8.86 -19.01 12.35
N LEU A 323 8.92 -20.13 13.05
CA LEU A 323 7.79 -21.00 13.33
C LEU A 323 6.82 -20.33 14.34
N PHE A 324 5.66 -19.89 13.88
CA PHE A 324 4.55 -19.59 14.74
C PHE A 324 3.61 -20.81 14.84
N ARG A 325 3.47 -21.38 16.04
CA ARG A 325 2.47 -22.42 16.30
C ARG A 325 1.10 -21.78 16.41
N GLY A 326 0.25 -22.01 15.41
CA GLY A 326 -1.17 -21.69 15.45
C GLY A 326 -1.99 -22.67 16.32
N PRO A 327 -3.30 -22.37 16.52
CA PRO A 327 -4.24 -23.29 17.16
C PRO A 327 -4.29 -24.64 16.44
N ASP A 328 -4.57 -25.71 17.19
CA ASP A 328 -4.67 -27.06 16.63
C ASP A 328 -5.78 -27.18 15.58
N GLU A 329 -6.87 -26.44 15.74
CA GLU A 329 -7.99 -26.37 14.78
C GLU A 329 -7.54 -26.02 13.37
N GLY A 330 -6.64 -25.05 13.22
CA GLY A 330 -6.12 -24.66 11.91
C GLY A 330 -5.39 -25.80 11.19
N ARG A 331 -4.64 -26.61 11.95
CA ARG A 331 -3.94 -27.79 11.42
C ARG A 331 -4.92 -28.88 10.99
N ILE A 332 -5.95 -29.12 11.79
CA ILE A 332 -7.01 -30.09 11.47
C ILE A 332 -7.71 -29.70 10.17
N VAL A 333 -8.06 -28.42 10.00
CA VAL A 333 -8.67 -27.90 8.77
C VAL A 333 -7.72 -28.07 7.58
N ARG A 334 -6.44 -27.72 7.74
CA ARG A 334 -5.44 -27.90 6.68
C ARG A 334 -5.31 -29.37 6.26
N ASP A 335 -5.23 -30.30 7.23
CA ASP A 335 -5.11 -31.73 6.95
C ASP A 335 -6.36 -32.25 6.26
N HIS A 336 -7.56 -31.79 6.65
CA HIS A 336 -8.82 -32.11 5.97
C HIS A 336 -8.81 -31.65 4.49
N ILE A 337 -8.41 -30.41 4.24
CA ILE A 337 -8.29 -29.88 2.88
C ILE A 337 -7.26 -30.67 2.07
N THR A 338 -6.12 -31.01 2.69
CA THR A 338 -5.05 -31.76 2.04
C THR A 338 -5.52 -33.13 1.59
N ARG A 339 -6.20 -33.87 2.46
CA ARG A 339 -6.74 -35.20 2.13
C ARG A 339 -7.90 -35.14 1.14
N GLY A 340 -8.72 -34.09 1.19
CA GLY A 340 -9.88 -33.97 0.31
C GLY A 340 -9.55 -33.57 -1.13
N PHE A 341 -8.50 -32.74 -1.33
CA PHE A 341 -8.21 -32.14 -2.63
C PHE A 341 -6.84 -32.50 -3.22
N PHE A 342 -5.89 -32.97 -2.41
CA PHE A 342 -4.51 -33.20 -2.84
C PHE A 342 -4.05 -34.68 -2.69
N SER A 343 -4.96 -35.59 -2.41
CA SER A 343 -4.68 -37.02 -2.32
C SER A 343 -4.19 -37.64 -3.63
#